data_c6a671945e1bbab204690420cf00946c
#
_entry.id   c6a671945e1bbab204690420cf00946c
#
_cell.length_a   1.000
_cell.length_b   1.000
_cell.length_c   1.000
_cell.angle_alpha   90.00
_cell.angle_beta   90.00
_cell.angle_gamma   90.00
#
_symmetry.space_group_name_H-M   'P 1'
#
loop_
_entity.id
_entity.type
_entity.pdbx_description
1 polymer ?
#
loop_
_entity_poly.entity_id
_entity_poly.type
_entity_poly.pdbx_seq_one_letter_code
_entity_poly.pdbx_strand_id
1 'polypeptide(L)' 'MVVLYQGCTGDNVRVIQEALGIDVDGIFGPITEHFVKEYQKNKGLWADGIVGPKTWTML' A
#
# COMPACT_ATOMS: atom_id res chain seq x y z
N MET A 1 13.15 -3.23 -5.46
CA MET A 1 11.88 -3.11 -4.75
C MET A 1 10.90 -2.30 -5.58
N VAL A 2 9.70 -2.81 -5.76
CA VAL A 2 8.68 -2.16 -6.59
C VAL A 2 8.01 -1.04 -5.81
N VAL A 3 7.82 0.11 -6.45
CA VAL A 3 7.05 1.22 -5.87
C VAL A 3 5.61 1.09 -6.36
N LEU A 4 4.66 1.10 -5.43
CA LEU A 4 3.25 0.96 -5.77
C LEU A 4 2.47 2.22 -5.38
N TYR A 5 1.49 2.55 -6.22
CA TYR A 5 0.65 3.74 -6.04
C TYR A 5 -0.66 3.54 -6.82
N GLN A 6 -1.57 4.46 -6.69
CA GLN A 6 -2.87 4.37 -7.35
C GLN A 6 -2.71 4.22 -8.86
N GLY A 7 -3.33 3.19 -9.41
CA GLY A 7 -3.21 2.82 -10.81
C GLY A 7 -2.42 1.55 -11.04
N CYS A 8 -1.62 1.12 -10.07
CA CYS A 8 -0.88 -0.13 -10.17
C CYS A 8 -1.80 -1.34 -10.00
N THR A 9 -1.45 -2.45 -10.66
CA THR A 9 -2.18 -3.71 -10.56
C THR A 9 -1.19 -4.88 -10.48
N GLY A 10 -1.68 -6.04 -10.03
CA GLY A 10 -0.91 -7.26 -10.07
C GLY A 10 -0.58 -7.84 -8.71
N ASP A 11 0.37 -8.78 -8.70
CA ASP A 11 0.69 -9.57 -7.52
C ASP A 11 1.31 -8.75 -6.39
N ASN A 12 2.13 -7.76 -6.72
CA ASN A 12 2.71 -6.90 -5.69
C ASN A 12 1.64 -6.11 -4.95
N VAL A 13 0.59 -5.69 -5.65
CA VAL A 13 -0.54 -5.01 -5.02
C VAL A 13 -1.27 -5.96 -4.08
N ARG A 14 -1.46 -7.21 -4.50
CA ARG A 14 -2.08 -8.23 -3.65
C ARG A 14 -1.29 -8.44 -2.37
N VAL A 15 0.03 -8.45 -2.46
CA VAL A 15 0.89 -8.61 -1.28
C VAL A 15 0.62 -7.52 -0.25
N ILE A 16 0.59 -6.27 -0.67
CA ILE A 16 0.36 -5.18 0.29
C ILE A 16 -1.08 -5.15 0.80
N GLN A 17 -2.05 -5.50 -0.03
CA GLN A 17 -3.44 -5.59 0.41
C GLN A 17 -3.61 -6.66 1.49
N GLU A 18 -2.96 -7.80 1.31
CA GLU A 18 -2.96 -8.87 2.29
C GLU A 18 -2.31 -8.41 3.60
N ALA A 19 -1.18 -7.73 3.51
CA ALA A 19 -0.48 -7.20 4.68
C ALA A 19 -1.32 -6.15 5.42
N LEU A 20 -2.11 -5.37 4.69
CA LEU A 20 -2.99 -4.37 5.28
C LEU A 20 -4.29 -4.96 5.83
N GLY A 21 -4.60 -6.21 5.50
CA GLY A 21 -5.82 -6.87 5.96
C GLY A 21 -7.08 -6.35 5.26
N ILE A 22 -6.95 -5.89 4.03
CA ILE A 22 -8.08 -5.40 3.23
C ILE A 22 -8.37 -6.37 2.09
N ASP A 23 -9.41 -6.08 1.29
CA ASP A 23 -9.76 -6.91 0.15
C ASP A 23 -8.58 -7.01 -0.83
N VAL A 24 -8.29 -8.25 -1.24
CA VAL A 24 -7.15 -8.55 -2.11
C VAL A 24 -7.66 -8.75 -3.53
N ASP A 25 -7.77 -7.64 -4.26
CA ASP A 25 -8.23 -7.68 -5.66
C ASP A 25 -7.13 -7.40 -6.67
N GLY A 26 -5.93 -7.05 -6.19
CA GLY A 26 -4.80 -6.76 -7.07
C GLY A 26 -4.88 -5.40 -7.76
N ILE A 27 -5.79 -4.54 -7.34
CA ILE A 27 -5.98 -3.22 -7.93
C ILE A 27 -5.70 -2.16 -6.87
N PHE A 28 -4.72 -1.31 -7.13
CA PHE A 28 -4.39 -0.20 -6.24
C PHE A 28 -5.28 0.99 -6.63
N GLY A 29 -6.46 1.01 -6.05
CA GLY A 29 -7.41 2.08 -6.28
C GLY A 29 -7.52 3.01 -5.07
N PRO A 30 -8.56 3.87 -5.02
CA PRO A 30 -8.73 4.82 -3.92
C PRO A 30 -8.84 4.15 -2.55
N ILE A 31 -9.45 2.98 -2.47
CA ILE A 31 -9.60 2.26 -1.21
C ILE A 31 -8.24 1.79 -0.70
N THR A 32 -7.44 1.17 -1.56
CA THR A 32 -6.10 0.73 -1.18
C THR A 32 -5.23 1.92 -0.79
N GLU A 33 -5.30 3.02 -1.54
CA GLU A 33 -4.56 4.22 -1.21
C GLU A 33 -4.94 4.76 0.17
N HIS A 34 -6.23 4.76 0.49
CA HIS A 34 -6.70 5.21 1.81
C HIS A 34 -6.05 4.39 2.93
N PHE A 35 -6.07 3.07 2.81
CA PHE A 35 -5.49 2.21 3.84
C PHE A 35 -3.98 2.29 3.91
N VAL A 36 -3.31 2.51 2.78
CA VAL A 36 -1.86 2.76 2.77
C VAL A 36 -1.54 4.03 3.55
N LYS A 37 -2.29 5.11 3.31
CA LYS A 37 -2.10 6.36 4.03
C LYS A 37 -2.32 6.20 5.53
N GLU A 38 -3.37 5.49 5.92
CA GLU A 38 -3.65 5.23 7.34
C GLU A 38 -2.50 4.43 7.98
N TYR A 39 -2.02 3.42 7.29
CA TYR A 39 -0.90 2.61 7.76
C TYR A 39 0.35 3.47 7.94
N GLN A 40 0.67 4.28 6.94
CA GLN A 40 1.82 5.16 6.98
C GLN A 40 1.75 6.13 8.15
N LYS A 41 0.58 6.73 8.34
CA LYS A 41 0.34 7.66 9.45
C LYS A 41 0.57 6.98 10.80
N ASN A 42 0.05 5.78 10.97
CA ASN A 42 0.18 5.03 12.22
C ASN A 42 1.62 4.63 12.50
N LYS A 43 2.44 4.49 11.47
CA LYS A 43 3.86 4.14 11.61
C LYS A 43 4.79 5.34 11.62
N GLY A 44 4.25 6.55 11.62
CA GLY A 44 5.06 7.76 11.63
C GLY A 44 5.76 8.05 10.32
N LEU A 45 5.25 7.51 9.21
CA LEU A 45 5.78 7.75 7.89
C LEU A 45 5.01 8.88 7.20
N TRP A 46 5.57 9.41 6.10
CA TRP A 46 4.80 10.31 5.25
C TRP A 46 3.61 9.56 4.69
N ALA A 47 2.42 10.07 4.94
CA ALA A 47 1.19 9.46 4.44
C ALA A 47 0.91 9.95 3.01
N ASP A 48 1.78 9.58 2.09
CA ASP A 48 1.69 9.99 0.68
C ASP A 48 0.91 8.99 -0.18
N GLY A 49 0.54 7.84 0.37
CA GLY A 49 -0.19 6.82 -0.36
C GLY A 49 0.67 6.03 -1.34
N ILE A 50 1.98 6.21 -1.29
CA ILE A 50 2.93 5.53 -2.17
C ILE A 50 3.70 4.50 -1.35
N VAL A 51 3.67 3.24 -1.81
CA VAL A 51 4.40 2.16 -1.15
C VAL A 51 5.81 2.12 -1.69
N GLY A 52 6.68 2.89 -1.07
CA GLY A 52 8.12 2.90 -1.39
C GLY A 52 8.90 2.04 -0.43
N PRO A 53 10.25 2.13 -0.48
CA PRO A 53 11.12 1.27 0.33
C PRO A 53 10.81 1.29 1.83
N LYS A 54 10.56 2.46 2.40
CA LYS A 54 10.28 2.58 3.82
C LYS A 54 8.97 1.89 4.20
N THR A 55 7.93 2.09 3.39
CA THR A 55 6.63 1.47 3.64
C THR A 55 6.72 -0.04 3.48
N TRP A 56 7.41 -0.51 2.45
CA TRP A 56 7.64 -1.95 2.25
C TRP A 56 8.32 -2.58 3.47
N THR A 57 9.32 -1.90 4.02
CA THR A 57 10.08 -2.41 5.16
C THR A 57 9.19 -2.57 6.38
N MET A 58 8.21 -1.69 6.56
CA MET A 58 7.31 -1.71 7.71
C MET A 58 6.17 -2.71 7.60
N LEU A 59 5.83 -3.07 6.36
CA LEU A 59 4.70 -4.00 6.11
C LEU A 59 5.01 -5.46 6.50
#